data_8dcfbacbb8d8614a03e8b77af06c7fc1
#
_entry.id   8dcfbacbb8d8614a03e8b77af06c7fc1
#
_cell.length_a   1.000
_cell.length_b   1.000
_cell.length_c   1.000
_cell.angle_alpha   90.00
_cell.angle_beta   90.00
_cell.angle_gamma   90.00
#
_symmetry.space_group_name_H-M   'P 1'
#
loop_
_entity.id
_entity.type
_entity.pdbx_description
1 polymer ?
#
loop_
_entity_poly.entity_id
_entity_poly.type
_entity_poly.pdbx_seq_one_letter_code
_entity_poly.pdbx_strand_id
1 'polypeptide(L)'
;MTDITIYNRKYDKQSGFDTWHRTVIRDVHLYVNHKVALGDGGVNNADLYKIRIPEDAENTDLYLPPDKYVLCPDPGNHWTIQNEDHIVIGECLQDIEKPSDLKKVYQRHCKITSWSDNRFGGLPHWKIEGE
;
A
#
# COMPACT_ATOMS: atom_id res chain seq x y z
N MET A 1 -3.01 -7.65 15.42
CA MET A 1 -3.32 -6.64 14.42
C MET A 1 -2.15 -5.70 14.26
N THR A 2 -1.97 -5.17 13.08
CA THR A 2 -0.76 -4.45 12.72
C THR A 2 -1.13 -3.13 12.05
N ASP A 3 -0.31 -2.11 12.24
CA ASP A 3 -0.44 -0.86 11.49
C ASP A 3 0.34 -0.98 10.19
N ILE A 4 -0.12 -0.28 9.16
CA ILE A 4 0.59 -0.17 7.88
C ILE A 4 0.65 1.29 7.45
N THR A 5 1.60 1.59 6.59
CA THR A 5 1.70 2.89 5.93
C THR A 5 1.64 2.65 4.43
N ILE A 6 0.64 3.23 3.77
CA ILE A 6 0.48 3.11 2.33
C ILE A 6 1.02 4.37 1.65
N TYR A 7 1.79 4.17 0.59
CA TYR A 7 2.33 5.25 -0.24
C TYR A 7 1.63 5.21 -1.59
N ASN A 8 0.81 6.22 -1.86
CA ASN A 8 0.05 6.33 -3.10
C ASN A 8 0.76 7.25 -4.09
N ARG A 9 0.97 6.75 -5.30
CA ARG A 9 1.55 7.51 -6.39
C ARG A 9 0.50 8.43 -7.00
N LYS A 10 0.90 9.68 -7.24
CA LYS A 10 0.09 10.64 -7.98
C LYS A 10 1.00 11.49 -8.85
N TYR A 11 0.67 11.59 -10.14
CA TYR A 11 1.40 12.43 -11.07
C TYR A 11 1.11 13.90 -10.79
N ASP A 12 2.16 14.70 -10.66
CA ASP A 12 2.06 16.15 -10.47
C ASP A 12 2.37 16.85 -11.81
N LYS A 13 1.35 17.50 -12.37
CA LYS A 13 1.49 18.18 -13.65
C LYS A 13 2.42 19.41 -13.57
N GLN A 14 2.54 20.02 -12.41
CA GLN A 14 3.38 21.22 -12.24
C GLN A 14 4.86 20.87 -12.27
N SER A 15 5.25 19.83 -11.55
CA SER A 15 6.65 19.38 -11.51
C SER A 15 7.02 18.44 -12.64
N GLY A 16 6.05 17.75 -13.24
CA GLY A 16 6.28 16.72 -14.25
C GLY A 16 6.74 15.38 -13.66
N PHE A 17 6.69 15.21 -12.35
CA PHE A 17 7.12 14.00 -11.66
C PHE A 17 6.00 13.37 -10.85
N ASP A 18 6.15 12.08 -10.53
CA ASP A 18 5.26 11.42 -9.59
C ASP A 18 5.55 11.89 -8.17
N THR A 19 4.50 12.08 -7.40
CA THR A 19 4.57 12.32 -5.96
C THR A 19 4.01 11.12 -5.22
N TRP A 20 4.43 10.93 -3.97
CA TRP A 20 4.03 9.80 -3.16
C TRP A 20 3.40 10.31 -1.87
N HIS A 21 2.09 10.07 -1.73
CA HIS A 21 1.33 10.47 -0.56
C HIS A 21 1.28 9.34 0.45
N ARG A 22 1.61 9.65 1.69
CA ARG A 22 1.70 8.69 2.79
C ARG A 22 0.45 8.75 3.67
N THR A 23 -0.12 7.59 3.97
CA THR A 23 -1.24 7.44 4.90
C THR A 23 -0.98 6.27 5.83
N VAL A 24 -1.11 6.49 7.14
CA VAL A 24 -1.02 5.43 8.15
C VAL A 24 -2.42 4.89 8.40
N ILE A 25 -2.56 3.57 8.30
CA ILE A 25 -3.82 2.87 8.56
C ILE A 25 -3.58 1.89 9.70
N ARG A 26 -4.39 1.98 10.75
CA ARG A 26 -4.16 1.24 11.97
C ARG A 26 -5.03 -0.01 12.06
N ASP A 27 -4.52 -1.01 12.77
CA ASP A 27 -5.25 -2.24 13.12
C ASP A 27 -5.78 -3.00 11.90
N VAL A 28 -4.90 -3.25 10.94
CA VAL A 28 -5.22 -4.09 9.79
C VAL A 28 -4.80 -5.54 10.05
N HIS A 29 -5.38 -6.47 9.32
CA HIS A 29 -5.01 -7.88 9.37
C HIS A 29 -3.89 -8.14 8.36
N LEU A 30 -2.79 -8.71 8.83
CA LEU A 30 -1.62 -9.02 8.00
C LEU A 30 -1.28 -10.49 8.08
N TYR A 31 -1.11 -11.10 6.92
CA TYR A 31 -0.53 -12.44 6.76
C TYR A 31 0.70 -12.34 5.86
N VAL A 32 1.76 -13.03 6.25
CA VAL A 32 2.97 -13.12 5.43
C VAL A 32 3.21 -14.59 5.10
N ASN A 33 3.14 -14.93 3.82
CA ASN A 33 3.49 -16.25 3.32
C ASN A 33 4.93 -16.23 2.85
N HIS A 34 5.77 -17.05 3.47
CA HIS A 34 7.14 -17.21 3.03
C HIS A 34 7.20 -18.30 1.99
N LYS A 35 7.57 -17.92 0.76
CA LYS A 35 7.67 -18.85 -0.36
C LYS A 35 9.12 -19.08 -0.74
N VAL A 36 9.42 -20.29 -1.15
CA VAL A 36 10.68 -20.62 -1.79
C VAL A 36 10.36 -20.97 -3.23
N ALA A 37 10.90 -20.21 -4.18
CA ALA A 37 10.74 -20.47 -5.59
C ALA A 37 12.03 -21.07 -6.14
N LEU A 38 11.90 -22.16 -6.92
CA LEU A 38 13.01 -22.75 -7.65
C LEU A 38 13.02 -22.19 -9.06
N GLY A 39 14.09 -21.51 -9.42
CA GLY A 39 14.26 -20.94 -10.75
C GLY A 39 15.59 -21.35 -11.37
N ASP A 40 15.85 -20.88 -12.55
CA ASP A 40 17.09 -21.21 -13.29
C ASP A 40 18.35 -20.74 -12.55
N GLY A 41 18.23 -19.77 -11.66
CA GLY A 41 19.32 -19.28 -10.84
C GLY A 41 19.44 -19.91 -9.46
N GLY A 42 18.63 -20.92 -9.14
CA GLY A 42 18.64 -21.60 -7.83
C GLY A 42 17.39 -21.32 -7.00
N VAL A 43 17.53 -21.33 -5.66
CA VAL A 43 16.44 -21.13 -4.73
C VAL A 43 16.31 -19.66 -4.41
N ASN A 44 15.12 -19.08 -4.66
CA ASN A 44 14.80 -17.71 -4.31
C ASN A 44 13.73 -17.68 -3.23
N ASN A 45 13.93 -16.87 -2.21
CA ASN A 45 12.91 -16.61 -1.20
C ASN A 45 12.01 -15.47 -1.67
N ALA A 46 10.71 -15.71 -1.68
CA ALA A 46 9.72 -14.69 -2.04
C ALA A 46 8.65 -14.63 -0.95
N ASP A 47 8.51 -13.49 -0.32
CA ASP A 47 7.45 -13.28 0.67
C ASP A 47 6.23 -12.70 -0.02
N LEU A 48 5.05 -13.25 0.29
CA LEU A 48 3.78 -12.71 -0.16
C LEU A 48 3.04 -12.11 1.03
N TYR A 49 2.75 -10.83 0.95
CA TYR A 49 2.01 -10.10 1.97
C TYR A 49 0.53 -10.08 1.59
N LYS A 50 -0.32 -10.51 2.52
CA LYS A 50 -1.77 -10.43 2.37
C LYS A 50 -2.31 -9.52 3.46
N ILE A 51 -2.99 -8.47 3.07
CA ILE A 51 -3.47 -7.44 3.98
C ILE A 51 -4.96 -7.27 3.80
N ARG A 52 -5.70 -7.27 4.91
CA ARG A 52 -7.12 -6.93 4.94
C ARG A 52 -7.29 -5.65 5.75
N ILE A 53 -7.85 -4.65 5.12
CA ILE A 53 -8.13 -3.37 5.77
C ILE A 53 -9.62 -3.30 6.02
N PRO A 54 -10.09 -3.39 7.29
CA PRO A 54 -11.51 -3.20 7.60
C PRO A 54 -11.98 -1.82 7.15
N GLU A 55 -13.22 -1.72 6.69
CA GLU A 55 -13.77 -0.43 6.24
C GLU A 55 -13.73 0.62 7.34
N ASP A 56 -13.88 0.19 8.61
CA ASP A 56 -13.85 1.07 9.78
C ASP A 56 -12.44 1.24 10.37
N ALA A 57 -11.40 0.83 9.68
CA ALA A 57 -10.03 1.00 10.14
C ALA A 57 -9.72 2.47 10.41
N GLU A 58 -9.00 2.72 11.51
CA GLU A 58 -8.66 4.08 11.90
C GLU A 58 -7.61 4.69 10.98
N ASN A 59 -7.96 5.81 10.38
CA ASN A 59 -7.04 6.64 9.60
C ASN A 59 -7.61 8.05 9.55
N THR A 60 -6.78 9.02 9.18
CA THR A 60 -7.17 10.42 9.13
C THR A 60 -7.68 10.85 7.76
N ASP A 61 -7.50 10.02 6.74
CA ASP A 61 -7.82 10.35 5.36
C ASP A 61 -9.02 9.53 4.88
N LEU A 62 -9.70 10.05 3.86
CA LEU A 62 -10.84 9.39 3.26
C LEU A 62 -10.40 8.59 2.04
N TYR A 63 -10.94 7.36 1.93
CA TYR A 63 -10.68 6.52 0.77
C TYR A 63 -11.37 7.07 -0.48
N LEU A 64 -10.63 7.08 -1.59
CA LEU A 64 -11.17 7.30 -2.94
C LEU A 64 -10.80 6.13 -3.84
N PRO A 65 -11.72 5.67 -4.71
CA PRO A 65 -11.35 4.72 -5.76
C PRO A 65 -10.22 5.28 -6.64
N PRO A 66 -9.37 4.41 -7.23
CA PRO A 66 -8.21 4.89 -7.99
C PRO A 66 -8.54 5.86 -9.13
N ASP A 67 -9.64 5.64 -9.83
CA ASP A 67 -10.07 6.53 -10.93
C ASP A 67 -10.41 7.93 -10.45
N LYS A 68 -10.99 8.05 -9.26
CA LYS A 68 -11.31 9.35 -8.65
C LYS A 68 -10.08 9.99 -7.99
N TYR A 69 -9.19 9.17 -7.44
CA TYR A 69 -7.96 9.65 -6.82
C TYR A 69 -7.07 10.36 -7.85
N VAL A 70 -6.97 9.82 -9.05
CA VAL A 70 -6.16 10.42 -10.13
C VAL A 70 -6.66 11.82 -10.48
N LEU A 71 -7.97 12.06 -10.38
CA LEU A 71 -8.58 13.35 -10.71
C LEU A 71 -8.69 14.29 -9.51
N CYS A 72 -8.33 13.83 -8.32
CA CYS A 72 -8.46 14.63 -7.10
C CYS A 72 -7.43 15.77 -7.08
N PRO A 73 -7.84 17.03 -6.92
CA PRO A 73 -6.91 18.16 -6.89
C PRO A 73 -6.13 18.25 -5.57
N ASP A 74 -6.64 17.63 -4.49
CA ASP A 74 -6.02 17.65 -3.17
C ASP A 74 -5.86 16.22 -2.64
N PRO A 75 -4.77 15.51 -2.99
CA PRO A 75 -4.56 14.15 -2.51
C PRO A 75 -4.19 14.08 -1.02
N GLY A 76 -3.89 15.21 -0.38
CA GLY A 76 -3.44 15.26 1.01
C GLY A 76 -4.47 14.78 2.02
N ASN A 77 -5.76 14.75 1.65
CA ASN A 77 -6.84 14.32 2.53
C ASN A 77 -7.47 13.00 2.11
N HIS A 78 -6.86 12.29 1.17
CA HIS A 78 -7.41 11.06 0.60
C HIS A 78 -6.34 10.00 0.45
N TRP A 79 -6.77 8.74 0.49
CA TRP A 79 -5.91 7.61 0.17
C TRP A 79 -6.64 6.67 -0.79
N THR A 80 -5.86 5.83 -1.45
CA THR A 80 -6.40 4.86 -2.40
C THR A 80 -5.57 3.59 -2.37
N ILE A 81 -5.99 2.61 -3.16
CA ILE A 81 -5.25 1.38 -3.40
C ILE A 81 -5.03 1.27 -4.89
N GLN A 82 -3.77 1.22 -5.30
CA GLN A 82 -3.39 1.10 -6.71
C GLN A 82 -2.32 0.02 -6.85
N ASN A 83 -2.36 -0.75 -7.94
CA ASN A 83 -1.26 -1.66 -8.25
C ASN A 83 0.03 -0.86 -8.43
N GLU A 84 1.13 -1.43 -7.99
CA GLU A 84 2.47 -0.84 -8.00
C GLU A 84 2.71 0.25 -6.95
N ASP A 85 1.71 0.63 -6.17
CA ASP A 85 1.96 1.43 -4.97
C ASP A 85 2.65 0.59 -3.90
N HIS A 86 3.18 1.23 -2.88
CA HIS A 86 4.00 0.57 -1.86
C HIS A 86 3.35 0.64 -0.49
N ILE A 87 3.59 -0.39 0.31
CA ILE A 87 3.14 -0.47 1.70
C ILE A 87 4.33 -0.79 2.58
N VAL A 88 4.48 -0.02 3.66
CA VAL A 88 5.44 -0.31 4.73
C VAL A 88 4.66 -0.93 5.89
N ILE A 89 5.19 -2.00 6.46
CA ILE A 89 4.60 -2.67 7.60
C ILE A 89 4.97 -1.89 8.86
N GLY A 90 3.97 -1.40 9.57
CA GLY A 90 4.14 -0.52 10.72
C GLY A 90 3.90 0.94 10.36
N GLU A 91 4.02 1.82 11.35
CA GLU A 91 3.93 3.26 11.15
C GLU A 91 5.27 3.77 10.62
N CYS A 92 5.25 4.39 9.44
CA CYS A 92 6.42 5.01 8.84
C CYS A 92 6.13 6.48 8.59
N LEU A 93 6.95 7.35 9.17
CA LEU A 93 6.76 8.81 9.07
C LEU A 93 7.69 9.43 8.03
N GLN A 94 8.42 8.62 7.29
CA GLN A 94 9.36 9.11 6.28
C GLN A 94 8.64 9.41 4.97
N ASP A 95 8.79 10.62 4.46
CA ASP A 95 8.35 10.98 3.12
C ASP A 95 9.35 10.46 2.09
N ILE A 96 8.82 10.05 0.94
CA ILE A 96 9.66 9.53 -0.15
C ILE A 96 9.41 10.32 -1.43
N GLU A 97 10.45 10.44 -2.25
CA GLU A 97 10.37 11.02 -3.59
C GLU A 97 10.26 9.95 -4.66
N LYS A 98 10.76 8.75 -4.37
CA LYS A 98 10.76 7.60 -5.28
C LYS A 98 10.73 6.31 -4.46
N PRO A 99 10.23 5.20 -5.03
CA PRO A 99 10.12 3.94 -4.29
C PRO A 99 11.43 3.40 -3.76
N SER A 100 12.55 3.67 -4.43
CA SER A 100 13.86 3.21 -3.96
C SER A 100 14.26 3.82 -2.61
N ASP A 101 13.65 4.93 -2.20
CA ASP A 101 13.90 5.52 -0.89
C ASP A 101 13.43 4.61 0.25
N LEU A 102 12.48 3.70 -0.01
CA LEU A 102 12.01 2.74 0.99
C LEU A 102 13.07 1.71 1.37
N LYS A 103 14.11 1.54 0.58
CA LYS A 103 15.22 0.66 0.93
C LYS A 103 16.01 1.16 2.14
N LYS A 104 15.84 2.43 2.49
CA LYS A 104 16.51 3.06 3.63
C LYS A 104 15.72 2.93 4.93
N VAL A 105 14.47 2.46 4.88
CA VAL A 105 13.68 2.23 6.08
C VAL A 105 13.95 0.83 6.61
N TYR A 106 13.89 0.68 7.93
CA TYR A 106 14.15 -0.60 8.58
C TYR A 106 12.96 -1.55 8.54
N GLN A 107 11.74 -1.02 8.39
CA GLN A 107 10.54 -1.83 8.34
C GLN A 107 10.48 -2.62 7.04
N ARG A 108 9.78 -3.75 7.10
CA ARG A 108 9.47 -4.50 5.90
C ARG A 108 8.52 -3.70 5.02
N HIS A 109 8.66 -3.84 3.72
CA HIS A 109 7.79 -3.19 2.76
C HIS A 109 7.51 -4.11 1.58
N CYS A 110 6.42 -3.85 0.87
CA CYS A 110 6.06 -4.59 -0.32
C CYS A 110 5.46 -3.65 -1.35
N LYS A 111 5.43 -4.13 -2.59
CA LYS A 111 4.74 -3.46 -3.69
C LYS A 111 3.40 -4.15 -3.93
N ILE A 112 2.34 -3.37 -4.09
CA ILE A 112 1.00 -3.91 -4.33
C ILE A 112 0.96 -4.55 -5.72
N THR A 113 0.61 -5.83 -5.77
CA THR A 113 0.49 -6.59 -7.02
C THR A 113 -0.96 -6.86 -7.41
N SER A 114 -1.86 -6.96 -6.44
CA SER A 114 -3.30 -7.09 -6.69
C SER A 114 -4.09 -6.59 -5.49
N TRP A 115 -5.34 -6.22 -5.73
CA TRP A 115 -6.23 -5.79 -4.65
C TRP A 115 -7.68 -6.00 -5.06
N SER A 116 -8.57 -6.03 -4.08
CA SER A 116 -10.01 -6.09 -4.33
C SER A 116 -10.76 -5.25 -3.30
N ASP A 117 -11.88 -4.71 -3.73
CA ASP A 117 -12.81 -3.96 -2.89
C ASP A 117 -13.96 -4.89 -2.51
N ASN A 118 -13.97 -5.32 -1.26
CA ASN A 118 -14.95 -6.27 -0.74
C ASN A 118 -15.88 -5.61 0.29
N ARG A 119 -16.21 -4.33 0.09
CA ARG A 119 -17.08 -3.59 1.01
C ARG A 119 -18.55 -3.93 0.88
N PHE A 120 -18.92 -4.71 -0.12
CA PHE A 120 -20.31 -5.03 -0.41
C PHE A 120 -20.81 -6.31 0.27
N GLY A 121 -19.95 -6.98 1.02
CA GLY A 121 -20.28 -8.21 1.74
C GLY A 121 -20.61 -7.99 3.20
N GLY A 122 -20.75 -9.09 3.94
CA GLY A 122 -21.09 -9.07 5.37
C GLY A 122 -20.01 -8.54 6.29
N LEU A 123 -18.73 -8.55 5.85
CA LEU A 123 -17.59 -7.97 6.55
C LEU A 123 -16.88 -7.02 5.58
N PRO A 124 -17.30 -5.75 5.52
CA PRO A 124 -16.71 -4.82 4.56
C PRO A 124 -15.22 -4.60 4.79
N HIS A 125 -14.44 -4.80 3.75
CA HIS A 125 -12.98 -4.63 3.81
C HIS A 125 -12.38 -4.45 2.42
N TRP A 126 -11.12 -3.98 2.38
CA TRP A 126 -10.27 -4.06 1.19
C TRP A 126 -9.26 -5.17 1.41
N LYS A 127 -8.99 -5.93 0.36
CA LYS A 127 -7.96 -6.98 0.38
C LYS A 127 -6.83 -6.59 -0.56
N ILE A 128 -5.60 -6.68 -0.06
CA ILE A 128 -4.40 -6.32 -0.82
C ILE A 128 -3.44 -7.50 -0.79
N GLU A 129 -2.80 -7.77 -1.92
CA GLU A 129 -1.66 -8.68 -2.00
C GLU A 129 -0.46 -7.91 -2.53
N GLY A 130 0.71 -8.18 -1.94
CA GLY A 130 1.95 -7.50 -2.31
C GLY A 130 3.18 -8.39 -2.15
N GLU A 131 4.20 -8.03 -2.88
CA GLU A 131 5.49 -8.76 -2.86
C GLU A 131 6.68 -7.86 -2.58
#